data_d2f0aa4fa5902924fc1ca2441c38a634
#
_entry.id   d2f0aa4fa5902924fc1ca2441c38a634
#
_cell.length_a   1.000
_cell.length_b   1.000
_cell.length_c   1.000
_cell.angle_alpha   90.00
_cell.angle_beta   90.00
_cell.angle_gamma   90.00
#
_symmetry.space_group_name_H-M   'P 1'
#
loop_
_entity.id
_entity.type
_entity.pdbx_description
1 polymer ?
#
loop_
_entity_poly.entity_id
_entity_poly.type
_entity_poly.pdbx_seq_one_letter_code
_entity_poly.pdbx_strand_id
1 'polypeptide(L)'
;MNIEILSAKFTSREKRQFLSFVKINGDGPFPFYFSLENWDSSEVYQYIRGKYDAGELIPDEPEIDWNQVATDVRFERNRRLNDTDYLMQPDYPISEETRTALKAYRQALRDITNQEGFPREVVWPEKPDV
;
A
#
# COMPACT_ATOMS: atom_id res chain seq x y z
N MET A 1 13.11 -28.76 19.53
CA MET A 1 12.77 -27.37 19.89
C MET A 1 11.25 -27.26 19.91
N ASN A 2 10.68 -26.73 20.97
CA ASN A 2 9.24 -26.47 21.08
C ASN A 2 8.99 -24.99 20.77
N ILE A 3 8.23 -24.72 19.72
CA ILE A 3 7.90 -23.36 19.26
C ILE A 3 6.41 -23.15 19.41
N GLU A 4 6.02 -22.09 20.08
CA GLU A 4 4.63 -21.65 20.23
C GLU A 4 4.47 -20.25 19.62
N ILE A 5 3.58 -20.12 18.66
CA ILE A 5 3.26 -18.82 18.06
C ILE A 5 2.13 -18.16 18.88
N LEU A 6 2.42 -17.01 19.48
CA LEU A 6 1.46 -16.28 20.30
C LEU A 6 0.61 -15.32 19.48
N SER A 7 1.23 -14.68 18.50
CA SER A 7 0.55 -13.73 17.62
C SER A 7 1.30 -13.56 16.32
N ALA A 8 0.60 -13.12 15.29
CA ALA A 8 1.20 -12.73 14.02
C ALA A 8 0.35 -11.60 13.41
N LYS A 9 1.03 -10.59 12.86
CA LYS A 9 0.38 -9.45 12.23
C LYS A 9 1.18 -8.97 11.02
N PHE A 10 0.53 -8.78 9.89
CA PHE A 10 1.19 -8.24 8.72
C PHE A 10 1.71 -6.83 9.00
N THR A 11 2.91 -6.52 8.48
CA THR A 11 3.60 -5.25 8.72
C THR A 11 3.26 -4.18 7.68
N SER A 12 2.68 -4.58 6.55
CA SER A 12 2.32 -3.67 5.46
C SER A 12 1.10 -4.15 4.70
N ARG A 13 0.53 -3.26 3.87
CA ARG A 13 -0.62 -3.55 3.01
C ARG A 13 -0.31 -4.63 1.97
N GLU A 14 0.93 -4.72 1.52
CA GLU A 14 1.39 -5.73 0.56
C GLU A 14 1.40 -7.14 1.13
N LYS A 15 1.34 -7.26 2.47
CA LYS A 15 1.28 -8.55 3.17
C LYS A 15 2.44 -9.51 2.82
N ARG A 16 3.65 -8.96 2.62
CA ARG A 16 4.86 -9.74 2.29
C ARG A 16 5.64 -10.18 3.51
N GLN A 17 5.42 -9.48 4.62
CA GLN A 17 6.07 -9.76 5.90
C GLN A 17 5.06 -9.64 7.02
N PHE A 18 5.28 -10.41 8.07
CA PHE A 18 4.55 -10.22 9.31
C PHE A 18 5.47 -10.33 10.51
N LEU A 19 5.11 -9.63 11.58
CA LEU A 19 5.73 -9.75 12.87
C LEU A 19 4.97 -10.79 13.68
N SER A 20 5.66 -11.80 14.16
CA SER A 20 5.11 -12.75 15.11
C SER A 20 5.86 -12.68 16.44
N PHE A 21 5.15 -13.01 17.50
CA PHE A 21 5.76 -13.21 18.81
C PHE A 21 5.69 -14.71 19.13
N VAL A 22 6.84 -15.27 19.42
CA VAL A 22 6.97 -16.72 19.64
C VAL A 22 7.60 -17.02 20.99
N LYS A 23 7.22 -18.14 21.58
CA LYS A 23 7.98 -18.76 22.66
C LYS A 23 8.78 -19.93 22.11
N ILE A 24 9.99 -20.09 22.64
CA ILE A 24 10.89 -21.17 22.26
C ILE A 24 11.23 -21.91 23.55
N ASN A 25 10.87 -23.20 23.64
CA ASN A 25 11.04 -24.03 24.82
C ASN A 25 10.43 -23.39 26.09
N GLY A 26 9.35 -22.64 25.94
CA GLY A 26 8.66 -21.95 27.02
C GLY A 26 9.19 -20.56 27.35
N ASP A 27 10.33 -20.17 26.80
CA ASP A 27 10.94 -18.84 27.01
C ASP A 27 10.44 -17.84 25.96
N GLY A 28 10.36 -16.59 26.32
CA GLY A 28 9.90 -15.51 25.46
C GLY A 28 8.84 -14.63 26.14
N PRO A 29 8.06 -13.85 25.39
CA PRO A 29 7.97 -13.87 23.92
C PRO A 29 9.15 -13.21 23.22
N PHE A 30 9.55 -13.77 22.10
CA PHE A 30 10.56 -13.19 21.21
C PHE A 30 9.92 -12.67 19.93
N PRO A 31 10.27 -11.46 19.45
CA PRO A 31 9.80 -10.99 18.17
C PRO A 31 10.51 -11.71 17.03
N PHE A 32 9.76 -12.09 16.02
CA PHE A 32 10.28 -12.69 14.80
C PHE A 32 9.65 -12.04 13.57
N TYR A 33 10.48 -11.38 12.75
CA TYR A 33 10.05 -10.80 11.50
C TYR A 33 10.11 -11.86 10.39
N PHE A 34 8.96 -12.32 9.97
CA PHE A 34 8.85 -13.36 8.96
C PHE A 34 8.67 -12.76 7.57
N SER A 35 9.51 -13.19 6.62
CA SER A 35 9.40 -12.76 5.22
C SER A 35 8.85 -13.89 4.36
N LEU A 36 7.84 -13.59 3.54
CA LEU A 36 7.32 -14.53 2.56
C LEU A 36 8.19 -14.61 1.30
N GLU A 37 9.05 -13.62 1.09
CA GLU A 37 9.92 -13.53 -0.09
C GLU A 37 11.31 -14.11 0.13
N ASN A 38 11.82 -14.02 1.36
CA ASN A 38 13.17 -14.42 1.69
C ASN A 38 13.16 -15.73 2.50
N TRP A 39 13.78 -16.75 1.95
CA TRP A 39 13.91 -18.04 2.63
C TRP A 39 14.97 -17.96 3.72
N ASP A 40 14.67 -18.57 4.86
CA ASP A 40 15.58 -18.71 5.98
C ASP A 40 15.61 -20.19 6.41
N SER A 41 16.79 -20.73 6.66
CA SER A 41 16.98 -22.12 7.07
C SER A 41 16.80 -22.37 8.57
N SER A 42 16.52 -21.34 9.37
CA SER A 42 16.32 -21.51 10.82
C SER A 42 15.10 -22.38 11.13
N GLU A 43 15.15 -23.11 12.26
CA GLU A 43 14.02 -23.92 12.70
C GLU A 43 12.76 -23.08 12.96
N VAL A 44 12.92 -21.87 13.49
CA VAL A 44 11.81 -20.95 13.74
C VAL A 44 11.13 -20.57 12.44
N TYR A 45 11.91 -20.19 11.43
CA TYR A 45 11.37 -19.87 10.11
C TYR A 45 10.62 -21.06 9.50
N GLN A 46 11.23 -22.24 9.51
CA GLN A 46 10.63 -23.46 8.95
C GLN A 46 9.31 -23.80 9.65
N TYR A 47 9.28 -23.67 10.97
CA TYR A 47 8.07 -23.93 11.73
C TYR A 47 6.93 -22.95 11.37
N ILE A 48 7.24 -21.65 11.34
CA ILE A 48 6.27 -20.60 10.99
C ILE A 48 5.81 -20.78 9.55
N ARG A 49 6.73 -21.05 8.62
CA ARG A 49 6.42 -21.27 7.21
C ARG A 49 5.47 -22.46 7.01
N GLY A 50 5.74 -23.55 7.70
CA GLY A 50 4.89 -24.76 7.65
C GLY A 50 3.47 -24.47 8.13
N LYS A 51 3.32 -23.72 9.23
CA LYS A 51 2.02 -23.31 9.75
C LYS A 51 1.27 -22.36 8.81
N TYR A 52 2.00 -21.41 8.24
CA TYR A 52 1.42 -20.46 7.28
C TYR A 52 0.95 -21.17 5.99
N ASP A 53 1.81 -22.00 5.40
CA ASP A 53 1.50 -22.73 4.16
C ASP A 53 0.34 -23.73 4.35
N ALA A 54 0.21 -24.30 5.53
CA ALA A 54 -0.89 -25.20 5.88
C ALA A 54 -2.21 -24.50 6.17
N GLY A 55 -2.23 -23.15 6.23
CA GLY A 55 -3.40 -22.36 6.58
C GLY A 55 -3.75 -22.37 8.08
N GLU A 56 -2.88 -22.93 8.92
CA GLU A 56 -3.07 -22.97 10.38
C GLU A 56 -2.68 -21.65 11.06
N LEU A 57 -1.82 -20.86 10.43
CA LEU A 57 -1.44 -19.53 10.86
C LEU A 57 -1.97 -18.50 9.86
N ILE A 58 -2.90 -17.69 10.32
CA ILE A 58 -3.46 -16.58 9.53
C ILE A 58 -3.07 -15.29 10.27
N PRO A 59 -2.05 -14.54 9.76
CA PRO A 59 -1.66 -13.29 10.39
C PRO A 59 -2.79 -12.27 10.37
N ASP A 60 -2.88 -11.45 11.42
CA ASP A 60 -3.84 -10.36 11.50
C ASP A 60 -3.57 -9.31 10.41
N GLU A 61 -4.61 -8.60 10.01
CA GLU A 61 -4.49 -7.51 9.05
C GLU A 61 -3.52 -6.42 9.57
N PRO A 62 -2.78 -5.75 8.66
CA PRO A 62 -1.85 -4.73 9.10
C PRO A 62 -2.57 -3.52 9.66
N GLU A 63 -1.95 -2.86 10.64
CA GLU A 63 -2.36 -1.51 11.03
C GLU A 63 -1.99 -0.53 9.93
N ILE A 64 -2.98 0.21 9.46
CA ILE A 64 -2.80 1.19 8.40
C ILE A 64 -3.17 2.56 8.95
N ASP A 65 -2.22 3.49 8.88
CA ASP A 65 -2.50 4.89 9.16
C ASP A 65 -3.20 5.51 7.95
N TRP A 66 -4.52 5.54 7.99
CA TRP A 66 -5.34 6.07 6.90
C TRP A 66 -5.14 7.58 6.70
N ASN A 67 -4.72 8.32 7.73
CA ASN A 67 -4.37 9.72 7.58
C ASN A 67 -3.10 9.89 6.74
N GLN A 68 -2.11 9.03 6.95
CA GLN A 68 -0.91 9.02 6.12
C GLN A 68 -1.24 8.63 4.67
N VAL A 69 -2.08 7.62 4.46
CA VAL A 69 -2.53 7.22 3.12
C VAL A 69 -3.23 8.37 2.41
N ALA A 70 -4.12 9.10 3.12
CA ALA A 70 -4.79 10.27 2.57
C ALA A 70 -3.80 11.38 2.16
N THR A 71 -2.77 11.61 2.98
CA THR A 71 -1.70 12.56 2.68
C THR A 71 -0.93 12.15 1.42
N ASP A 72 -0.59 10.89 1.30
CA ASP A 72 0.13 10.34 0.14
C ASP A 72 -0.69 10.48 -1.16
N VAL A 73 -1.99 10.22 -1.08
CA VAL A 73 -2.91 10.41 -2.23
C VAL A 73 -2.94 11.87 -2.66
N ARG A 74 -3.04 12.81 -1.71
CA ARG A 74 -3.02 14.25 -2.01
C ARG A 74 -1.70 14.69 -2.63
N PHE A 75 -0.59 14.16 -2.14
CA PHE A 75 0.74 14.42 -2.69
C PHE A 75 0.84 13.96 -4.15
N GLU A 76 0.43 12.75 -4.44
CA GLU A 76 0.43 12.21 -5.81
C GLU A 76 -0.52 13.00 -6.72
N ARG A 77 -1.72 13.37 -6.25
CA ARG A 77 -2.64 14.23 -6.97
C ARG A 77 -1.99 15.56 -7.34
N ASN A 78 -1.33 16.21 -6.38
CA ASN A 78 -0.66 17.49 -6.61
C ASN A 78 0.48 17.36 -7.61
N ARG A 79 1.25 16.27 -7.54
CA ARG A 79 2.29 15.96 -8.51
C ARG A 79 1.71 15.88 -9.92
N ARG A 80 0.61 15.17 -10.10
CA ARG A 80 -0.06 15.03 -11.41
C ARG A 80 -0.63 16.36 -11.91
N LEU A 81 -1.15 17.21 -11.04
CA LEU A 81 -1.58 18.56 -11.42
C LEU A 81 -0.39 19.39 -11.88
N ASN A 82 0.71 19.37 -11.14
CA ASN A 82 1.92 20.13 -11.50
C ASN A 82 2.49 19.69 -12.85
N ASP A 83 2.45 18.40 -13.17
CA ASP A 83 2.93 17.85 -14.44
C ASP A 83 2.18 18.39 -15.66
N THR A 84 0.99 18.93 -15.49
CA THR A 84 0.15 19.47 -16.56
C THR A 84 -0.06 20.97 -16.50
N ASP A 85 0.49 21.67 -15.50
CA ASP A 85 0.27 23.12 -15.33
C ASP A 85 0.74 23.93 -16.54
N TYR A 86 1.89 23.59 -17.13
CA TYR A 86 2.43 24.30 -18.30
C TYR A 86 1.52 24.19 -19.53
N LEU A 87 0.78 23.08 -19.65
CA LEU A 87 -0.15 22.86 -20.77
C LEU A 87 -1.39 23.76 -20.69
N MET A 88 -1.68 24.30 -19.51
CA MET A 88 -2.83 25.16 -19.28
C MET A 88 -2.55 26.64 -19.55
N GLN A 89 -1.33 27.00 -19.94
CA GLN A 89 -1.00 28.36 -20.34
C GLN A 89 -1.81 28.77 -21.57
N PRO A 90 -2.37 30.00 -21.60
CA PRO A 90 -3.23 30.42 -22.72
C PRO A 90 -2.57 30.39 -24.10
N ASP A 91 -1.24 30.58 -24.14
CA ASP A 91 -0.44 30.60 -25.37
C ASP A 91 0.23 29.27 -25.69
N TYR A 92 0.01 28.23 -24.88
CA TYR A 92 0.57 26.91 -25.16
C TYR A 92 -0.12 26.29 -26.40
N PRO A 93 0.66 25.79 -27.39
CA PRO A 93 0.12 25.35 -28.67
C PRO A 93 -0.51 23.95 -28.60
N ILE A 94 -1.70 23.86 -28.05
CA ILE A 94 -2.52 22.63 -28.06
C ILE A 94 -3.89 22.96 -28.64
N SER A 95 -4.59 21.92 -29.15
CA SER A 95 -5.93 22.07 -29.66
C SER A 95 -6.93 22.38 -28.55
N GLU A 96 -8.05 23.03 -28.89
CA GLU A 96 -9.15 23.26 -27.93
C GLU A 96 -9.72 21.93 -27.40
N GLU A 97 -9.76 20.92 -28.26
CA GLU A 97 -10.19 19.55 -27.87
C GLU A 97 -9.29 18.96 -26.79
N THR A 98 -7.97 19.03 -26.98
CA THR A 98 -6.99 18.60 -25.99
C THR A 98 -7.09 19.42 -24.71
N ARG A 99 -7.26 20.73 -24.84
CA ARG A 99 -7.43 21.63 -23.68
C ARG A 99 -8.66 21.26 -22.86
N THR A 100 -9.77 20.97 -23.50
CA THR A 100 -11.00 20.54 -22.83
C THR A 100 -10.80 19.22 -22.10
N ALA A 101 -10.14 18.24 -22.74
CA ALA A 101 -9.82 16.96 -22.12
C ALA A 101 -8.92 17.12 -20.90
N LEU A 102 -7.91 18.00 -20.98
CA LEU A 102 -7.02 18.32 -19.85
C LEU A 102 -7.76 18.97 -18.69
N LYS A 103 -8.68 19.89 -18.97
CA LYS A 103 -9.52 20.50 -17.93
C LYS A 103 -10.35 19.47 -17.18
N ALA A 104 -10.94 18.52 -17.90
CA ALA A 104 -11.71 17.43 -17.31
C ALA A 104 -10.82 16.52 -16.45
N TYR A 105 -9.63 16.15 -16.95
CA TYR A 105 -8.65 15.37 -16.20
C TYR A 105 -8.22 16.07 -14.90
N ARG A 106 -7.89 17.35 -15.00
CA ARG A 106 -7.45 18.14 -13.84
C ARG A 106 -8.59 18.30 -12.82
N GLN A 107 -9.82 18.46 -13.28
CA GLN A 107 -10.97 18.51 -12.37
C GLN A 107 -11.19 17.16 -11.68
N ALA A 108 -11.06 16.05 -12.37
CA ALA A 108 -11.14 14.72 -11.78
C ALA A 108 -10.02 14.51 -10.71
N LEU A 109 -8.81 15.04 -10.93
CA LEU A 109 -7.75 15.04 -9.93
C LEU A 109 -8.12 15.86 -8.68
N ARG A 110 -8.73 17.03 -8.86
CA ARG A 110 -9.19 17.84 -7.71
C ARG A 110 -10.27 17.13 -6.91
N ASP A 111 -11.11 16.36 -7.58
CA ASP A 111 -12.22 15.63 -6.97
C ASP A 111 -11.81 14.29 -6.38
N ILE A 112 -10.53 13.91 -6.45
CA ILE A 112 -10.03 12.61 -5.97
C ILE A 112 -10.42 12.36 -4.50
N THR A 113 -10.39 13.40 -3.67
CA THR A 113 -10.73 13.32 -2.26
C THR A 113 -12.24 13.23 -2.01
N ASN A 114 -13.06 13.46 -3.02
CA ASN A 114 -14.51 13.33 -2.95
C ASN A 114 -15.00 11.96 -3.42
N GLN A 115 -14.11 11.07 -3.87
CA GLN A 115 -14.47 9.70 -4.22
C GLN A 115 -14.95 8.96 -2.98
N GLU A 116 -15.95 8.11 -3.15
CA GLU A 116 -16.57 7.36 -2.05
C GLU A 116 -15.56 6.47 -1.32
N GLY A 117 -14.63 5.86 -2.05
CA GLY A 117 -13.60 4.98 -1.48
C GLY A 117 -12.40 5.69 -0.85
N PHE A 118 -12.26 7.02 -1.03
CA PHE A 118 -11.10 7.76 -0.50
C PHE A 118 -11.03 7.71 1.04
N PRO A 119 -9.84 7.50 1.64
CA PRO A 119 -8.54 7.28 1.03
C PRO A 119 -8.18 5.81 0.76
N ARG A 120 -9.06 4.87 1.13
CA ARG A 120 -8.79 3.43 1.10
C ARG A 120 -8.69 2.90 -0.31
N GLU A 121 -9.53 3.41 -1.18
CA GLU A 121 -9.62 3.01 -2.56
C GLU A 121 -9.81 4.25 -3.41
N VAL A 122 -8.94 4.45 -4.40
CA VAL A 122 -8.91 5.62 -5.24
C VAL A 122 -8.79 5.19 -6.70
N VAL A 123 -9.67 5.72 -7.55
CA VAL A 123 -9.59 5.54 -9.00
C VAL A 123 -8.94 6.78 -9.59
N TRP A 124 -7.74 6.61 -10.14
CA TRP A 124 -7.01 7.70 -10.77
C TRP A 124 -7.56 7.97 -12.18
N PRO A 125 -7.79 9.24 -12.54
CA PRO A 125 -8.20 9.57 -13.91
C PRO A 125 -7.05 9.30 -14.89
N GLU A 126 -7.41 8.94 -16.12
CA GLU A 126 -6.45 8.71 -17.18
C GLU A 126 -6.03 10.05 -17.81
N LYS A 127 -4.71 10.27 -17.91
CA LYS A 127 -4.17 11.49 -18.54
C LYS A 127 -4.43 11.46 -20.05
N PRO A 128 -5.01 12.54 -20.62
CA PRO A 128 -5.16 12.65 -22.07
C PRO A 128 -3.80 12.68 -22.78
N ASP A 129 -3.77 12.16 -24.01
CA ASP A 129 -2.63 12.30 -24.90
C ASP A 129 -2.46 13.77 -25.32
N VAL A 130 -1.20 14.22 -25.24
CA VAL A 130 -0.87 15.62 -25.56
C VAL A 130 0.27 15.65 -26.57
#